data_2b40331cb4b44944cb71d39f67fe904b
#
_entry.id   2b40331cb4b44944cb71d39f67fe904b
#
_cell.length_a   1.000
_cell.length_b   1.000
_cell.length_c   1.000
_cell.angle_alpha   90.00
_cell.angle_beta   90.00
_cell.angle_gamma   90.00
#
_symmetry.space_group_name_H-M   'P 1'
#
loop_
_entity.id
_entity.type
_entity.pdbx_description
1 polymer ?
#
loop_
_entity_poly.entity_id
_entity_poly.type
_entity_poly.pdbx_seq_one_letter_code
_entity_poly.pdbx_strand_id
1 'polypeptide(L)'
;MQLESIALFQFKNYDQSRFDFKAKITCITGKNGLGKTNLLDAVHMLCLGKSYFNTVEKNNVLHERDAYSLKGRLFKNSKAYDVLLKYEVGQRKKISCQNKDYQRVSEHWGKFPVIFITPNDIRIIDDFSEDRRRFMDSIICQYDNAYLKELIKYNKILQHRNAALKKMREERMVDDRLLDILDEQMLESGTNIFEKRKVFEKEMQGVIFSDYARISGNAEDAGFEYSSQLIGKDFNTLLKDNRRKDLDMQRSSVGIHKDDYIF
;
A
#
# COMPACT_ATOMS: atom_id res chain seq x y z
N MET A 1 13.33 -10.88 11.52
CA MET A 1 13.66 -9.43 11.46
C MET A 1 13.36 -8.83 12.83
N GLN A 2 14.18 -7.89 13.29
CA GLN A 2 14.00 -7.21 14.59
C GLN A 2 14.37 -5.72 14.42
N LEU A 3 13.57 -4.82 14.96
CA LEU A 3 13.93 -3.42 15.15
C LEU A 3 14.76 -3.34 16.43
N GLU A 4 15.98 -2.81 16.34
CA GLU A 4 16.87 -2.63 17.50
C GLU A 4 16.66 -1.26 18.13
N SER A 5 16.59 -0.22 17.31
CA SER A 5 16.35 1.14 17.79
C SER A 5 15.71 2.02 16.74
N ILE A 6 15.04 3.07 17.20
CA ILE A 6 14.54 4.17 16.36
C ILE A 6 14.79 5.51 17.06
N ALA A 7 15.31 6.47 16.32
CA ALA A 7 15.42 7.86 16.73
C ALA A 7 14.52 8.72 15.85
N LEU A 8 13.75 9.59 16.50
CA LEU A 8 12.82 10.54 15.89
C LEU A 8 13.32 11.96 16.14
N PHE A 9 13.30 12.80 15.12
CA PHE A 9 13.62 14.21 15.21
C PHE A 9 12.53 15.01 14.49
N GLN A 10 11.88 15.92 15.22
CA GLN A 10 10.80 16.81 14.77
C GLN A 10 9.66 16.08 14.04
N PHE A 11 9.31 14.88 14.52
CA PHE A 11 8.30 14.03 13.93
C PHE A 11 7.00 14.05 14.75
N LYS A 12 5.92 14.53 14.14
CA LYS A 12 4.58 14.66 14.74
C LYS A 12 4.64 15.43 16.09
N ASN A 13 4.54 14.74 17.22
CA ASN A 13 4.62 15.34 18.56
C ASN A 13 5.99 15.14 19.24
N TYR A 14 6.95 14.49 18.55
CA TYR A 14 8.30 14.29 19.08
C TYR A 14 9.24 15.37 18.57
N ASP A 15 9.85 16.13 19.48
CA ASP A 15 10.94 17.05 19.11
C ASP A 15 12.23 16.25 18.90
N GLN A 16 12.68 15.51 19.91
CA GLN A 16 13.80 14.58 19.81
C GLN A 16 13.58 13.41 20.77
N SER A 17 13.59 12.20 20.25
CA SER A 17 13.41 11.00 21.07
C SER A 17 14.13 9.81 20.46
N ARG A 18 14.59 8.89 21.32
CA ARG A 18 15.18 7.62 20.92
C ARG A 18 14.56 6.49 21.73
N PHE A 19 14.28 5.39 21.07
CA PHE A 19 13.73 4.17 21.65
C PHE A 19 14.59 2.99 21.24
N ASP A 20 14.96 2.15 22.22
CA ASP A 20 15.73 0.92 22.01
C ASP A 20 14.86 -0.29 22.35
N PHE A 21 14.82 -1.29 21.46
CA PHE A 21 13.98 -2.48 21.57
C PHE A 21 14.87 -3.71 21.79
N LYS A 22 14.88 -4.24 23.00
CA LYS A 22 15.76 -5.38 23.38
C LYS A 22 15.05 -6.74 23.36
N ALA A 23 13.73 -6.74 23.42
CA ALA A 23 12.91 -7.95 23.53
C ALA A 23 12.14 -8.24 22.25
N LYS A 24 11.71 -9.52 22.08
CA LYS A 24 10.83 -9.92 20.96
C LYS A 24 9.45 -9.24 21.03
N ILE A 25 8.96 -9.01 22.25
CA ILE A 25 7.68 -8.34 22.51
C ILE A 25 8.00 -7.10 23.32
N THR A 26 7.52 -5.95 22.83
CA THR A 26 7.67 -4.66 23.52
C THR A 26 6.29 -4.05 23.73
N CYS A 27 5.96 -3.76 24.98
CA CYS A 27 4.73 -3.08 25.35
C CYS A 27 4.99 -1.57 25.51
N ILE A 28 4.23 -0.73 24.77
CA ILE A 28 4.32 0.74 24.84
C ILE A 28 3.13 1.24 25.63
N THR A 29 3.37 1.72 26.85
CA THR A 29 2.34 2.22 27.77
C THR A 29 2.49 3.70 28.06
N GLY A 30 1.45 4.34 28.57
CA GLY A 30 1.45 5.74 28.95
C GLY A 30 0.10 6.42 28.74
N LYS A 31 -0.05 7.65 29.21
CA LYS A 31 -1.28 8.46 29.06
C LYS A 31 -1.63 8.69 27.58
N ASN A 32 -2.91 8.98 27.31
CA ASN A 32 -3.35 9.34 25.96
C ASN A 32 -2.69 10.68 25.54
N GLY A 33 -2.45 10.84 24.23
CA GLY A 33 -1.81 12.02 23.68
C GLY A 33 -0.27 12.03 23.74
N LEU A 34 0.39 11.11 24.45
CA LEU A 34 1.86 11.10 24.57
C LEU A 34 2.61 10.62 23.31
N GLY A 35 1.88 10.22 22.25
CA GLY A 35 2.51 9.85 20.99
C GLY A 35 2.76 8.35 20.78
N LYS A 36 2.18 7.44 21.59
CA LYS A 36 2.33 5.98 21.43
C LYS A 36 2.06 5.53 19.98
N THR A 37 0.94 5.95 19.42
CA THR A 37 0.56 5.67 18.03
C THR A 37 1.52 6.32 17.03
N ASN A 38 2.05 7.52 17.34
CA ASN A 38 3.02 8.20 16.49
C ASN A 38 4.37 7.47 16.45
N LEU A 39 4.77 6.81 17.55
CA LEU A 39 5.96 5.95 17.56
C LEU A 39 5.74 4.71 16.67
N LEU A 40 4.57 4.08 16.74
CA LEU A 40 4.24 2.94 15.86
C LEU A 40 4.21 3.37 14.38
N ASP A 41 3.66 4.55 14.08
CA ASP A 41 3.67 5.09 12.72
C ASP A 41 5.09 5.42 12.24
N ALA A 42 5.97 5.89 13.13
CA ALA A 42 7.38 6.09 12.79
C ALA A 42 8.07 4.76 12.40
N VAL A 43 7.76 3.66 13.10
CA VAL A 43 8.25 2.31 12.74
C VAL A 43 7.70 1.88 11.38
N HIS A 44 6.41 2.07 11.13
CA HIS A 44 5.79 1.79 9.83
C HIS A 44 6.44 2.61 8.71
N MET A 45 6.65 3.92 8.94
CA MET A 45 7.33 4.79 7.97
C MET A 45 8.78 4.36 7.73
N LEU A 46 9.49 3.94 8.77
CA LEU A 46 10.85 3.45 8.63
C LEU A 46 10.92 2.20 7.74
N CYS A 47 9.90 1.32 7.79
CA CYS A 47 9.85 0.09 7.04
C CYS A 47 9.31 0.25 5.61
N LEU A 48 8.29 1.08 5.40
CA LEU A 48 7.60 1.23 4.11
C LEU A 48 7.79 2.61 3.45
N GLY A 49 8.44 3.54 4.12
CA GLY A 49 8.69 4.88 3.59
C GLY A 49 7.45 5.77 3.50
N LYS A 50 6.31 5.40 4.09
CA LYS A 50 5.09 6.20 4.13
C LYS A 50 4.40 6.08 5.48
N SER A 51 3.70 7.14 5.92
CA SER A 51 2.84 7.09 7.10
C SER A 51 1.64 6.18 6.85
N TYR A 52 1.20 5.49 7.89
CA TYR A 52 -0.07 4.75 7.89
C TYR A 52 -1.27 5.71 7.95
N PHE A 53 -1.15 6.77 8.75
CA PHE A 53 -2.26 7.68 9.04
C PHE A 53 -2.33 8.90 8.12
N ASN A 54 -1.19 9.39 7.61
CA ASN A 54 -1.12 10.63 6.84
C ASN A 54 -0.67 10.38 5.40
N THR A 55 -1.49 10.82 4.45
CA THR A 55 -1.14 10.82 3.02
C THR A 55 -0.29 12.04 2.63
N VAL A 56 -0.45 13.15 3.37
CA VAL A 56 0.29 14.40 3.15
C VAL A 56 1.53 14.42 4.04
N GLU A 57 2.70 14.43 3.43
CA GLU A 57 3.99 14.31 4.13
C GLU A 57 4.22 15.42 5.16
N LYS A 58 3.81 16.65 4.85
CA LYS A 58 3.93 17.81 5.75
C LYS A 58 3.26 17.58 7.11
N ASN A 59 2.18 16.79 7.17
CA ASN A 59 1.47 16.50 8.41
C ASN A 59 2.25 15.58 9.37
N ASN A 60 3.39 15.05 8.93
CA ASN A 60 4.30 14.28 9.78
C ASN A 60 5.40 15.13 10.42
N VAL A 61 5.52 16.41 10.04
CA VAL A 61 6.45 17.37 10.67
C VAL A 61 5.85 17.87 11.98
N LEU A 62 6.69 18.06 13.01
CA LEU A 62 6.28 18.69 14.25
C LEU A 62 5.77 20.12 13.99
N HIS A 63 4.72 20.51 14.68
CA HIS A 63 4.13 21.85 14.54
C HIS A 63 5.21 22.95 14.68
N GLU A 64 5.13 23.98 13.83
CA GLU A 64 6.12 25.09 13.74
C GLU A 64 7.55 24.65 13.32
N ARG A 65 7.70 23.50 12.72
CA ARG A 65 8.97 23.03 12.13
C ARG A 65 8.81 22.76 10.63
N ASP A 66 9.94 22.72 9.94
CA ASP A 66 9.98 22.57 8.48
C ASP A 66 10.53 21.24 8.02
N ALA A 67 11.02 20.40 8.91
CA ALA A 67 11.63 19.14 8.57
C ALA A 67 11.42 18.08 9.65
N TYR A 68 11.56 16.81 9.28
CA TYR A 68 11.71 15.72 10.24
C TYR A 68 12.71 14.67 9.75
N SER A 69 13.24 13.89 10.68
CA SER A 69 13.98 12.68 10.33
C SER A 69 13.66 11.50 11.24
N LEU A 70 13.68 10.31 10.65
CA LEU A 70 13.59 9.02 11.33
C LEU A 70 14.85 8.24 11.04
N LYS A 71 15.58 7.81 12.05
CA LYS A 71 16.74 6.93 11.92
C LYS A 71 16.49 5.66 12.70
N GLY A 72 16.55 4.50 12.03
CA GLY A 72 16.36 3.22 12.68
C GLY A 72 17.45 2.22 12.38
N ARG A 73 17.67 1.31 13.30
CA ARG A 73 18.55 0.17 13.15
C ARG A 73 17.74 -1.11 13.22
N LEU A 74 17.80 -1.88 12.12
CA LEU A 74 17.05 -3.12 11.96
C LEU A 74 18.03 -4.29 11.78
N PHE A 75 17.66 -5.43 12.32
CA PHE A 75 18.38 -6.70 12.15
C PHE A 75 17.56 -7.62 11.25
N LYS A 76 18.16 -8.12 10.17
CA LYS A 76 17.53 -9.10 9.26
C LYS A 76 18.61 -10.07 8.77
N ASN A 77 18.35 -11.39 8.88
CA ASN A 77 19.27 -12.44 8.45
C ASN A 77 20.69 -12.23 9.00
N SER A 78 20.80 -11.99 10.32
CA SER A 78 22.05 -11.77 11.05
C SER A 78 22.88 -10.56 10.58
N LYS A 79 22.27 -9.63 9.85
CA LYS A 79 22.91 -8.37 9.41
C LYS A 79 22.16 -7.17 9.97
N ALA A 80 22.93 -6.17 10.40
CA ALA A 80 22.39 -4.87 10.81
C ALA A 80 22.21 -3.96 9.61
N TYR A 81 21.12 -3.20 9.58
CA TYR A 81 20.80 -2.21 8.56
C TYR A 81 20.45 -0.89 9.22
N ASP A 82 21.20 0.15 8.90
CA ASP A 82 20.87 1.52 9.30
C ASP A 82 20.02 2.17 8.21
N VAL A 83 18.79 2.54 8.57
CA VAL A 83 17.83 3.20 7.69
C VAL A 83 17.63 4.62 8.15
N LEU A 84 17.68 5.57 7.24
CA LEU A 84 17.46 6.98 7.50
C LEU A 84 16.44 7.53 6.51
N LEU A 85 15.36 8.10 7.05
CA LEU A 85 14.34 8.81 6.31
C LEU A 85 14.38 10.28 6.70
N LYS A 86 14.42 11.17 5.71
CA LYS A 86 14.42 12.62 5.89
C LYS A 86 13.38 13.28 5.00
N TYR A 87 12.73 14.28 5.53
CA TYR A 87 11.80 15.14 4.79
C TYR A 87 11.97 16.59 5.22
N GLU A 88 11.92 17.49 4.27
CA GLU A 88 11.86 18.93 4.44
C GLU A 88 10.70 19.48 3.62
N VAL A 89 9.96 20.43 4.16
CA VAL A 89 8.77 21.02 3.51
C VAL A 89 9.17 21.63 2.16
N GLY A 90 8.41 21.29 1.13
CA GLY A 90 8.69 21.72 -0.24
C GLY A 90 9.74 20.86 -0.97
N GLN A 91 10.40 19.94 -0.29
CA GLN A 91 11.35 19.02 -0.92
C GLN A 91 10.82 17.60 -1.04
N ARG A 92 11.50 16.80 -1.86
CA ARG A 92 11.20 15.39 -1.99
C ARG A 92 11.80 14.61 -0.82
N LYS A 93 10.98 13.75 -0.20
CA LYS A 93 11.44 12.84 0.85
C LYS A 93 12.58 11.95 0.35
N LYS A 94 13.62 11.79 1.18
CA LYS A 94 14.79 10.97 0.94
C LYS A 94 14.81 9.79 1.90
N ILE A 95 15.14 8.62 1.37
CA ILE A 95 15.34 7.40 2.16
C ILE A 95 16.70 6.83 1.77
N SER A 96 17.50 6.49 2.78
CA SER A 96 18.76 5.80 2.59
C SER A 96 18.86 4.56 3.47
N CYS A 97 19.58 3.56 3.00
CA CYS A 97 19.91 2.35 3.75
C CYS A 97 21.40 2.09 3.62
N GLN A 98 22.10 1.92 4.74
CA GLN A 98 23.57 1.78 4.78
C GLN A 98 24.28 2.92 4.04
N ASN A 99 23.85 4.16 4.28
CA ASN A 99 24.34 5.38 3.65
C ASN A 99 24.18 5.44 2.12
N LYS A 100 23.38 4.55 1.53
CA LYS A 100 23.05 4.57 0.11
C LYS A 100 21.64 5.10 -0.10
N ASP A 101 21.52 6.25 -0.75
CA ASP A 101 20.23 6.86 -1.06
C ASP A 101 19.47 6.06 -2.11
N TYR A 102 18.15 5.92 -1.94
CA TYR A 102 17.28 5.39 -2.95
C TYR A 102 16.81 6.49 -3.89
N GLN A 103 16.73 6.19 -5.16
CA GLN A 103 16.17 7.10 -6.15
C GLN A 103 14.63 7.18 -6.03
N ARG A 104 14.00 6.08 -5.63
CA ARG A 104 12.55 5.95 -5.46
C ARG A 104 12.21 5.26 -4.15
N VAL A 105 11.16 5.71 -3.48
CA VAL A 105 10.63 5.07 -2.25
C VAL A 105 10.29 3.60 -2.49
N SER A 106 9.83 3.24 -3.68
CA SER A 106 9.50 1.85 -4.05
C SER A 106 10.68 0.88 -3.97
N GLU A 107 11.93 1.36 -4.02
CA GLU A 107 13.13 0.52 -3.85
C GLU A 107 13.32 0.05 -2.40
N HIS A 108 12.68 0.73 -1.47
CA HIS A 108 12.70 0.39 -0.05
C HIS A 108 11.68 -0.68 0.32
N TRP A 109 10.56 -0.77 -0.43
CA TRP A 109 9.50 -1.72 -0.17
C TRP A 109 9.97 -3.17 -0.24
N GLY A 110 9.47 -4.00 0.70
CA GLY A 110 9.83 -5.42 0.82
C GLY A 110 11.19 -5.69 1.48
N LYS A 111 12.04 -4.65 1.71
CA LYS A 111 13.31 -4.85 2.42
C LYS A 111 13.09 -5.17 3.89
N PHE A 112 12.16 -4.47 4.52
CA PHE A 112 11.80 -4.61 5.93
C PHE A 112 10.29 -4.81 6.07
N PRO A 113 9.78 -6.04 5.85
CA PRO A 113 8.36 -6.30 5.93
C PRO A 113 7.80 -5.94 7.30
N VAL A 114 6.65 -5.30 7.32
CA VAL A 114 5.94 -4.88 8.54
C VAL A 114 4.45 -5.10 8.37
N ILE A 115 3.80 -5.59 9.42
CA ILE A 115 2.35 -5.62 9.55
C ILE A 115 1.98 -4.59 10.60
N PHE A 116 1.05 -3.73 10.26
CA PHE A 116 0.52 -2.70 11.14
C PHE A 116 -0.99 -2.94 11.30
N ILE A 117 -1.45 -3.10 12.53
CA ILE A 117 -2.84 -3.40 12.84
C ILE A 117 -3.35 -2.35 13.81
N THR A 118 -4.53 -1.81 13.52
CA THR A 118 -5.23 -0.82 14.35
C THR A 118 -6.66 -1.27 14.65
N PRO A 119 -7.31 -0.73 15.69
CA PRO A 119 -8.73 -1.00 15.93
C PRO A 119 -9.65 -0.64 14.75
N ASN A 120 -9.20 0.26 13.87
CA ASN A 120 -9.98 0.67 12.70
C ASN A 120 -9.91 -0.36 11.54
N ASP A 121 -9.02 -1.35 11.61
CA ASP A 121 -8.85 -2.33 10.52
C ASP A 121 -9.99 -3.35 10.43
N ILE A 122 -10.91 -3.36 11.41
CA ILE A 122 -12.19 -4.06 11.31
C ILE A 122 -12.98 -3.61 10.06
N ARG A 123 -12.75 -2.39 9.59
CA ARG A 123 -13.31 -1.85 8.34
C ARG A 123 -12.91 -2.65 7.09
N ILE A 124 -11.85 -3.43 7.14
CA ILE A 124 -11.47 -4.34 6.04
C ILE A 124 -12.60 -5.34 5.80
N ILE A 125 -13.34 -5.72 6.86
CA ILE A 125 -14.47 -6.65 6.76
C ILE A 125 -15.75 -5.87 6.39
N ASP A 126 -16.03 -4.75 7.06
CA ASP A 126 -17.31 -4.07 7.02
C ASP A 126 -17.43 -3.00 5.91
N ASP A 127 -16.32 -2.37 5.50
CA ASP A 127 -16.32 -1.23 4.60
C ASP A 127 -16.06 -1.60 3.12
N PHE A 128 -15.53 -0.63 2.37
CA PHE A 128 -15.43 -0.66 0.92
C PHE A 128 -14.33 -1.59 0.38
N SER A 129 -14.59 -2.15 -0.79
CA SER A 129 -13.62 -2.96 -1.55
C SER A 129 -12.27 -2.27 -1.79
N GLU A 130 -12.22 -0.93 -1.79
CA GLU A 130 -10.98 -0.18 -1.95
C GLU A 130 -10.01 -0.41 -0.79
N ASP A 131 -10.51 -0.45 0.47
CA ASP A 131 -9.68 -0.66 1.65
C ASP A 131 -9.17 -2.11 1.70
N ARG A 132 -10.03 -3.07 1.33
CA ARG A 132 -9.61 -4.48 1.19
C ARG A 132 -8.52 -4.64 0.14
N ARG A 133 -8.69 -4.06 -1.05
CA ARG A 133 -7.64 -4.09 -2.08
C ARG A 133 -6.33 -3.45 -1.59
N ARG A 134 -6.39 -2.26 -0.98
CA ARG A 134 -5.19 -1.57 -0.46
C ARG A 134 -4.45 -2.43 0.55
N PHE A 135 -5.18 -3.09 1.45
CA PHE A 135 -4.59 -3.96 2.45
C PHE A 135 -3.89 -5.15 1.79
N MET A 136 -4.57 -5.91 0.91
CA MET A 136 -4.01 -7.05 0.21
C MET A 136 -2.83 -6.65 -0.69
N ASP A 137 -2.98 -5.58 -1.47
CA ASP A 137 -1.89 -5.05 -2.29
C ASP A 137 -0.68 -4.66 -1.44
N SER A 138 -0.89 -4.11 -0.23
CA SER A 138 0.21 -3.76 0.67
C SER A 138 0.98 -4.98 1.16
N ILE A 139 0.32 -6.10 1.34
CA ILE A 139 0.95 -7.38 1.72
C ILE A 139 1.74 -7.92 0.53
N ILE A 140 1.11 -8.06 -0.64
CA ILE A 140 1.75 -8.63 -1.83
C ILE A 140 2.98 -7.79 -2.24
N CYS A 141 2.87 -6.47 -2.22
CA CYS A 141 3.97 -5.55 -2.56
C CYS A 141 5.19 -5.70 -1.66
N GLN A 142 5.06 -6.25 -0.45
CA GLN A 142 6.19 -6.41 0.46
C GLN A 142 7.05 -7.64 0.16
N TYR A 143 6.53 -8.62 -0.56
CA TYR A 143 7.32 -9.81 -0.94
C TYR A 143 7.49 -9.94 -2.47
N ASP A 144 6.64 -9.31 -3.28
CA ASP A 144 6.73 -9.32 -4.76
C ASP A 144 6.98 -7.91 -5.31
N ASN A 145 8.26 -7.61 -5.60
CA ASN A 145 8.64 -6.30 -6.16
C ASN A 145 8.17 -6.13 -7.62
N ALA A 146 7.96 -7.22 -8.37
CA ALA A 146 7.40 -7.16 -9.72
C ALA A 146 5.93 -6.73 -9.64
N TYR A 147 5.16 -7.29 -8.71
CA TYR A 147 3.79 -6.85 -8.44
C TYR A 147 3.71 -5.36 -8.10
N LEU A 148 4.58 -4.87 -7.22
CA LEU A 148 4.63 -3.44 -6.88
C LEU A 148 4.85 -2.55 -8.10
N LYS A 149 5.76 -2.95 -9.01
CA LYS A 149 6.05 -2.19 -10.25
C LYS A 149 4.83 -2.17 -11.17
N GLU A 150 4.19 -3.32 -11.36
CA GLU A 150 2.98 -3.42 -12.18
C GLU A 150 1.82 -2.60 -11.58
N LEU A 151 1.64 -2.64 -10.26
CA LEU A 151 0.60 -1.86 -9.59
C LEU A 151 0.82 -0.35 -9.74
N ILE A 152 2.06 0.12 -9.61
CA ILE A 152 2.41 1.53 -9.86
C ILE A 152 2.14 1.91 -11.33
N LYS A 153 2.56 1.05 -12.29
CA LYS A 153 2.34 1.24 -13.73
C LYS A 153 0.84 1.32 -14.03
N TYR A 154 0.07 0.35 -13.57
CA TYR A 154 -1.38 0.29 -13.76
C TYR A 154 -2.11 1.52 -13.23
N ASN A 155 -1.83 1.92 -12.00
CA ASN A 155 -2.47 3.08 -11.38
C ASN A 155 -2.16 4.38 -12.14
N LYS A 156 -0.95 4.53 -12.68
CA LYS A 156 -0.59 5.68 -13.52
C LYS A 156 -1.37 5.68 -14.84
N ILE A 157 -1.47 4.52 -15.49
CA ILE A 157 -2.23 4.37 -16.74
C ILE A 157 -3.71 4.65 -16.50
N LEU A 158 -4.28 4.11 -15.41
CA LEU A 158 -5.67 4.35 -15.01
C LEU A 158 -5.96 5.85 -14.80
N GLN A 159 -5.04 6.58 -14.15
CA GLN A 159 -5.15 8.03 -13.99
C GLN A 159 -5.15 8.74 -15.35
N HIS A 160 -4.25 8.38 -16.26
CA HIS A 160 -4.17 8.96 -17.61
C HIS A 160 -5.44 8.65 -18.41
N ARG A 161 -5.93 7.41 -18.37
CA ARG A 161 -7.16 7.00 -19.05
C ARG A 161 -8.37 7.77 -18.53
N ASN A 162 -8.52 7.88 -17.22
CA ASN A 162 -9.63 8.66 -16.64
C ASN A 162 -9.55 10.16 -17.00
N ALA A 163 -8.35 10.73 -17.04
CA ALA A 163 -8.16 12.11 -17.49
C ALA A 163 -8.52 12.29 -18.98
N ALA A 164 -8.14 11.32 -19.83
CA ALA A 164 -8.49 11.32 -21.25
C ALA A 164 -10.02 11.19 -21.45
N LEU A 165 -10.69 10.26 -20.76
CA LEU A 165 -12.14 10.10 -20.82
C LEU A 165 -12.88 11.38 -20.42
N LYS A 166 -12.43 12.05 -19.36
CA LYS A 166 -12.99 13.32 -18.91
C LYS A 166 -12.84 14.40 -19.97
N LYS A 167 -11.63 14.57 -20.53
CA LYS A 167 -11.35 15.53 -21.59
C LYS A 167 -12.19 15.29 -22.84
N MET A 168 -12.27 14.03 -23.31
CA MET A 168 -13.08 13.61 -24.46
C MET A 168 -14.56 13.96 -24.28
N ARG A 169 -15.09 13.77 -23.06
CA ARG A 169 -16.48 14.12 -22.74
C ARG A 169 -16.72 15.63 -22.75
N GLU A 170 -15.78 16.41 -22.18
CA GLU A 170 -15.85 17.87 -22.15
C GLU A 170 -15.75 18.46 -23.54
N GLU A 171 -14.85 17.97 -24.39
CA GLU A 171 -14.62 18.44 -25.77
C GLU A 171 -15.61 17.83 -26.79
N ARG A 172 -16.42 16.84 -26.36
CA ARG A 172 -17.35 16.09 -27.23
C ARG A 172 -16.64 15.43 -28.43
N MET A 173 -15.38 15.07 -28.26
CA MET A 173 -14.55 14.45 -29.29
C MET A 173 -13.87 13.22 -28.72
N VAL A 174 -14.14 12.07 -29.35
CA VAL A 174 -13.56 10.79 -28.91
C VAL A 174 -12.29 10.50 -29.73
N ASP A 175 -11.20 10.20 -29.03
CA ASP A 175 -9.95 9.71 -29.63
C ASP A 175 -9.81 8.21 -29.35
N ASP A 176 -10.32 7.41 -30.27
CA ASP A 176 -10.26 5.94 -30.15
C ASP A 176 -8.84 5.40 -30.18
N ARG A 177 -7.91 6.06 -30.91
CA ARG A 177 -6.50 5.63 -30.97
C ARG A 177 -5.81 5.81 -29.62
N LEU A 178 -6.08 6.92 -28.92
CA LEU A 178 -5.55 7.14 -27.59
C LEU A 178 -6.13 6.10 -26.60
N LEU A 179 -7.42 5.79 -26.71
CA LEU A 179 -8.05 4.76 -25.88
C LEU A 179 -7.46 3.37 -26.17
N ASP A 180 -7.21 3.03 -27.43
CA ASP A 180 -6.57 1.74 -27.78
C ASP A 180 -5.19 1.59 -27.13
N ILE A 181 -4.36 2.63 -27.17
CA ILE A 181 -3.02 2.62 -26.54
C ILE A 181 -3.13 2.47 -25.01
N LEU A 182 -4.04 3.19 -24.39
CA LEU A 182 -4.22 3.14 -22.93
C LEU A 182 -4.82 1.80 -22.49
N ASP A 183 -5.75 1.25 -23.26
CA ASP A 183 -6.37 -0.05 -23.01
C ASP A 183 -5.32 -1.18 -23.13
N GLU A 184 -4.44 -1.15 -24.14
CA GLU A 184 -3.34 -2.12 -24.30
C GLU A 184 -2.38 -2.08 -23.10
N GLN A 185 -1.98 -0.89 -22.66
CA GLN A 185 -1.13 -0.73 -21.48
C GLN A 185 -1.81 -1.21 -20.19
N MET A 186 -3.13 -0.95 -20.05
CA MET A 186 -3.92 -1.45 -18.91
C MET A 186 -4.04 -2.97 -18.95
N LEU A 187 -4.24 -3.56 -20.13
CA LEU A 187 -4.35 -5.00 -20.33
C LEU A 187 -3.07 -5.70 -19.83
N GLU A 188 -1.90 -5.25 -20.27
CA GLU A 188 -0.62 -5.84 -19.88
C GLU A 188 -0.43 -5.86 -18.35
N SER A 189 -0.49 -4.68 -17.74
CA SER A 189 -0.26 -4.54 -16.29
C SER A 189 -1.39 -5.17 -15.46
N GLY A 190 -2.64 -5.03 -15.89
CA GLY A 190 -3.82 -5.55 -15.18
C GLY A 190 -3.88 -7.06 -15.17
N THR A 191 -3.52 -7.73 -16.28
CA THR A 191 -3.46 -9.19 -16.35
C THR A 191 -2.40 -9.74 -15.39
N ASN A 192 -1.20 -9.13 -15.34
CA ASN A 192 -0.15 -9.54 -14.41
C ASN A 192 -0.59 -9.42 -12.95
N ILE A 193 -1.27 -8.34 -12.60
CA ILE A 193 -1.80 -8.11 -11.24
C ILE A 193 -2.90 -9.12 -10.91
N PHE A 194 -3.84 -9.35 -11.83
CA PHE A 194 -4.93 -10.30 -11.68
C PHE A 194 -4.43 -11.72 -11.39
N GLU A 195 -3.46 -12.22 -12.17
CA GLU A 195 -2.90 -13.55 -11.95
C GLU A 195 -2.17 -13.66 -10.59
N LYS A 196 -1.45 -12.63 -10.19
CA LYS A 196 -0.80 -12.60 -8.86
C LYS A 196 -1.79 -12.60 -7.71
N ARG A 197 -2.91 -11.86 -7.83
CA ARG A 197 -3.98 -11.87 -6.82
C ARG A 197 -4.67 -13.23 -6.70
N LYS A 198 -4.87 -13.94 -7.82
CA LYS A 198 -5.39 -15.31 -7.79
C LYS A 198 -4.44 -16.30 -7.08
N VAL A 199 -3.14 -16.16 -7.31
CA VAL A 199 -2.14 -16.97 -6.59
C VAL A 199 -2.18 -16.66 -5.10
N PHE A 200 -2.20 -15.38 -4.75
CA PHE A 200 -2.29 -14.93 -3.36
C PHE A 200 -3.55 -15.43 -2.65
N GLU A 201 -4.72 -15.38 -3.31
CA GLU A 201 -5.95 -15.96 -2.77
C GLU A 201 -5.76 -17.42 -2.35
N LYS A 202 -5.24 -18.26 -3.29
CA LYS A 202 -5.03 -19.69 -3.02
C LYS A 202 -4.06 -19.94 -1.86
N GLU A 203 -3.00 -19.14 -1.76
CA GLU A 203 -2.03 -19.24 -0.67
C GLU A 203 -2.66 -18.83 0.67
N MET A 204 -3.49 -17.79 0.67
CA MET A 204 -4.11 -17.26 1.88
C MET A 204 -5.29 -18.07 2.39
N GLN A 205 -6.06 -18.73 1.52
CA GLN A 205 -7.22 -19.53 1.93
C GLN A 205 -6.87 -20.55 3.01
N GLY A 206 -5.82 -21.35 2.80
CA GLY A 206 -5.40 -22.35 3.76
C GLY A 206 -4.94 -21.76 5.09
N VAL A 207 -4.24 -20.61 5.06
CA VAL A 207 -3.75 -19.92 6.26
C VAL A 207 -4.92 -19.35 7.07
N ILE A 208 -5.83 -18.62 6.40
CA ILE A 208 -6.98 -18.01 7.05
C ILE A 208 -7.87 -19.09 7.68
N PHE A 209 -8.18 -20.14 6.92
CA PHE A 209 -9.00 -21.24 7.43
C PHE A 209 -8.40 -21.88 8.67
N SER A 210 -7.11 -22.24 8.64
CA SER A 210 -6.45 -22.89 9.77
C SER A 210 -6.33 -21.99 11.00
N ASP A 211 -6.00 -20.72 10.81
CA ASP A 211 -5.84 -19.77 11.91
C ASP A 211 -7.19 -19.39 12.52
N TYR A 212 -8.24 -19.23 11.70
CA TYR A 212 -9.58 -18.94 12.18
C TYR A 212 -10.18 -20.12 12.95
N ALA A 213 -10.03 -21.35 12.44
CA ALA A 213 -10.46 -22.57 13.14
C ALA A 213 -9.81 -22.69 14.51
N ARG A 214 -8.51 -22.35 14.61
CA ARG A 214 -7.79 -22.34 15.91
C ARG A 214 -8.32 -21.28 16.87
N ILE A 215 -8.68 -20.08 16.38
CA ILE A 215 -9.18 -18.96 17.20
C ILE A 215 -10.63 -19.20 17.63
N SER A 216 -11.49 -19.67 16.72
CA SER A 216 -12.91 -19.94 16.98
C SER A 216 -13.18 -21.25 17.72
N GLY A 217 -12.14 -22.09 17.90
CA GLY A 217 -12.31 -23.45 18.45
C GLY A 217 -13.12 -24.36 17.52
N ASN A 218 -13.04 -24.15 16.20
CA ASN A 218 -13.85 -24.83 15.17
C ASN A 218 -15.36 -24.59 15.30
N ALA A 219 -15.78 -23.48 15.89
CA ALA A 219 -17.20 -23.15 16.03
C ALA A 219 -17.81 -22.62 14.73
N GLU A 220 -16.98 -22.04 13.87
CA GLU A 220 -17.42 -21.39 12.61
C GLU A 220 -16.36 -21.61 11.52
N ASP A 221 -16.80 -21.63 10.27
CA ASP A 221 -15.93 -21.66 9.10
C ASP A 221 -15.69 -20.25 8.58
N ALA A 222 -14.45 -19.94 8.21
CA ALA A 222 -14.08 -18.70 7.55
C ALA A 222 -13.72 -18.97 6.09
N GLY A 223 -14.19 -18.11 5.19
CA GLY A 223 -13.83 -18.14 3.78
C GLY A 223 -12.99 -16.94 3.38
N PHE A 224 -12.29 -17.05 2.27
CA PHE A 224 -11.58 -15.95 1.64
C PHE A 224 -11.63 -16.15 0.14
N GLU A 225 -12.26 -15.23 -0.58
CA GLU A 225 -12.47 -15.32 -2.02
C GLU A 225 -12.05 -14.02 -2.72
N TYR A 226 -11.33 -14.16 -3.82
CA TYR A 226 -11.01 -13.04 -4.70
C TYR A 226 -12.06 -12.91 -5.79
N SER A 227 -12.76 -11.79 -5.82
CA SER A 227 -13.79 -11.43 -6.79
C SER A 227 -13.25 -10.44 -7.81
N SER A 228 -13.36 -10.76 -9.09
CA SER A 228 -12.93 -9.88 -10.20
C SER A 228 -13.83 -10.02 -11.41
N GLN A 229 -14.05 -8.91 -12.12
CA GLN A 229 -14.73 -8.87 -13.40
C GLN A 229 -13.97 -9.67 -14.50
N LEU A 230 -12.69 -9.95 -14.29
CA LEU A 230 -11.82 -10.66 -15.23
C LEU A 230 -11.96 -12.18 -15.15
N ILE A 231 -12.63 -12.72 -14.12
CA ILE A 231 -12.81 -14.16 -13.97
C ILE A 231 -13.68 -14.67 -15.12
N GLY A 232 -13.11 -15.57 -15.94
CA GLY A 232 -13.80 -16.17 -17.07
C GLY A 232 -14.08 -15.24 -18.26
N LYS A 233 -13.50 -14.03 -18.28
CA LYS A 233 -13.71 -13.04 -19.34
C LYS A 233 -12.39 -12.52 -19.89
N ASP A 234 -12.39 -12.19 -21.18
CA ASP A 234 -11.27 -11.51 -21.81
C ASP A 234 -11.23 -10.03 -21.43
N PHE A 235 -10.11 -9.57 -20.87
CA PHE A 235 -9.97 -8.20 -20.37
C PHE A 235 -10.01 -7.18 -21.51
N ASN A 236 -9.45 -7.48 -22.67
CA ASN A 236 -9.49 -6.59 -23.84
C ASN A 236 -10.92 -6.36 -24.32
N THR A 237 -11.70 -7.43 -24.43
CA THR A 237 -13.13 -7.35 -24.76
C THR A 237 -13.89 -6.53 -23.73
N LEU A 238 -13.66 -6.76 -22.44
CA LEU A 238 -14.30 -5.97 -21.38
C LEU A 238 -13.99 -4.47 -21.47
N LEU A 239 -12.74 -4.08 -21.76
CA LEU A 239 -12.37 -2.68 -21.92
C LEU A 239 -13.10 -2.05 -23.11
N LYS A 240 -13.13 -2.73 -24.27
CA LYS A 240 -13.78 -2.23 -25.48
C LYS A 240 -15.30 -2.09 -25.32
N ASP A 241 -15.96 -3.09 -24.80
CA ASP A 241 -17.41 -3.12 -24.62
C ASP A 241 -17.90 -2.03 -23.65
N ASN A 242 -17.06 -1.63 -22.69
CA ASN A 242 -17.42 -0.64 -21.69
C ASN A 242 -16.99 0.81 -22.04
N ARG A 243 -16.36 1.05 -23.20
CA ARG A 243 -15.87 2.39 -23.58
C ARG A 243 -16.97 3.47 -23.55
N ARG A 244 -18.15 3.17 -24.08
CA ARG A 244 -19.28 4.11 -24.06
C ARG A 244 -19.69 4.48 -22.65
N LYS A 245 -19.82 3.48 -21.78
CA LYS A 245 -20.11 3.67 -20.35
C LYS A 245 -19.02 4.47 -19.65
N ASP A 246 -17.76 4.19 -19.96
CA ASP A 246 -16.60 4.87 -19.39
C ASP A 246 -16.58 6.37 -19.78
N LEU A 247 -16.90 6.67 -21.03
CA LEU A 247 -17.05 8.06 -21.52
C LEU A 247 -18.18 8.80 -20.79
N ASP A 248 -19.34 8.15 -20.63
CA ASP A 248 -20.47 8.74 -19.91
C ASP A 248 -20.15 8.97 -18.44
N MET A 249 -19.45 8.04 -17.79
CA MET A 249 -19.03 8.12 -16.39
C MET A 249 -17.75 8.93 -16.17
N GLN A 250 -17.04 9.32 -17.24
CA GLN A 250 -15.73 10.00 -17.21
C GLN A 250 -14.68 9.22 -16.42
N ARG A 251 -14.80 7.91 -16.33
CA ARG A 251 -13.89 7.02 -15.57
C ARG A 251 -14.01 5.57 -16.02
N SER A 252 -12.93 4.84 -15.85
CA SER A 252 -12.89 3.41 -16.12
C SER A 252 -13.82 2.63 -15.19
N SER A 253 -14.71 1.82 -15.75
CA SER A 253 -15.71 1.02 -15.03
C SER A 253 -15.33 -0.45 -14.89
N VAL A 254 -14.30 -0.91 -15.61
CA VAL A 254 -13.81 -2.29 -15.59
C VAL A 254 -12.30 -2.35 -15.37
N GLY A 255 -11.83 -3.43 -14.74
CA GLY A 255 -10.43 -3.72 -14.47
C GLY A 255 -10.12 -3.98 -12.99
N ILE A 256 -8.88 -4.30 -12.71
CA ILE A 256 -8.41 -4.76 -11.38
C ILE A 256 -8.63 -3.74 -10.24
N HIS A 257 -8.86 -2.48 -10.55
CA HIS A 257 -9.24 -1.45 -9.60
C HIS A 257 -10.71 -1.55 -9.13
N LYS A 258 -11.48 -2.50 -9.71
CA LYS A 258 -12.85 -2.84 -9.33
C LYS A 258 -12.96 -4.18 -8.61
N ASP A 259 -11.85 -4.90 -8.50
CA ASP A 259 -11.82 -6.18 -7.79
C ASP A 259 -12.20 -6.05 -6.31
N ASP A 260 -12.51 -7.18 -5.69
CA ASP A 260 -12.81 -7.26 -4.27
C ASP A 260 -12.22 -8.54 -3.66
N TYR A 261 -12.17 -8.55 -2.33
CA TYR A 261 -11.90 -9.72 -1.51
C TYR A 261 -13.06 -9.91 -0.53
N ILE A 262 -13.63 -11.10 -0.52
CA ILE A 262 -14.82 -11.45 0.27
C ILE A 262 -14.36 -12.38 1.39
N PHE A 263 -14.80 -12.07 2.61
CA PHE A 263 -14.54 -12.87 3.80
C PHE A 263 -15.80 -13.55 4.27
#